data_04beec9dc6ee6e368917837c58583670
#
_entry.id   04beec9dc6ee6e368917837c58583670
#
_cell.length_a   1.000
_cell.length_b   1.000
_cell.length_c   1.000
_cell.angle_alpha   90.00
_cell.angle_beta   90.00
_cell.angle_gamma   90.00
#
_symmetry.space_group_name_H-M   'P 1'
#
loop_
_entity.id
_entity.type
_entity.pdbx_description
1 polymer ?
#
loop_
_entity_poly.entity_id
_entity_poly.type
_entity_poly.pdbx_seq_one_letter_code
_entity_poly.pdbx_strand_id
1 'polypeptide(L)'
;MASCLGIYIDSNIIKYAKITKEKDDLKVDAFGIKIYSDLLQTIDQIVSETFSFKDQISVNITDEMYDYLYMSDLLSKKDLAKAIETEFESLCVEKQYNPNALESRYAIVNDQNDKAKIKVIHVAENKMKINQILQNFDGKR
;
A
#
# COMPACT_ATOMS: atom_id res chain seq x y z
N MET A 1 13.62 8.61 18.19
CA MET A 1 13.12 7.29 17.77
C MET A 1 11.97 7.47 16.80
N ALA A 2 11.98 6.74 15.71
CA ALA A 2 10.88 6.72 14.76
C ALA A 2 10.02 5.49 15.00
N SER A 3 8.71 5.67 15.15
CA SER A 3 7.76 4.58 15.29
C SER A 3 6.69 4.60 14.20
N CYS A 4 6.19 3.43 13.86
CA CYS A 4 5.15 3.23 12.87
C CYS A 4 4.14 2.22 13.39
N LEU A 5 2.86 2.51 13.20
CA LEU A 5 1.78 1.58 13.46
C LEU A 5 1.30 1.01 12.12
N GLY A 6 1.51 -0.26 11.89
CA GLY A 6 0.96 -0.99 10.77
C GLY A 6 -0.43 -1.54 11.10
N ILE A 7 -1.39 -1.33 10.24
CA ILE A 7 -2.76 -1.81 10.38
C ILE A 7 -3.16 -2.56 9.13
N TYR A 8 -3.59 -3.80 9.29
CA TYR A 8 -4.14 -4.62 8.22
C TYR A 8 -5.62 -4.87 8.48
N ILE A 9 -6.46 -4.36 7.59
CA ILE A 9 -7.92 -4.47 7.68
C ILE A 9 -8.39 -5.57 6.73
N ASP A 10 -9.14 -6.52 7.29
CA ASP A 10 -9.85 -7.56 6.57
C ASP A 10 -11.37 -7.40 6.80
N SER A 11 -12.19 -8.33 6.31
CA SER A 11 -13.66 -8.21 6.33
C SER A 11 -14.26 -7.98 7.72
N ASN A 12 -13.70 -8.60 8.76
CA ASN A 12 -14.22 -8.50 10.12
C ASN A 12 -13.13 -8.46 11.20
N ILE A 13 -11.87 -8.48 10.81
CA ILE A 13 -10.73 -8.42 11.73
C ILE A 13 -9.72 -7.36 11.31
N ILE A 14 -9.05 -6.81 12.33
CA ILE A 14 -7.89 -5.93 12.15
C ILE A 14 -6.70 -6.60 12.82
N LYS A 15 -5.61 -6.72 12.08
CA LYS A 15 -4.30 -7.07 12.60
C LYS A 15 -3.46 -5.82 12.70
N TYR A 16 -2.69 -5.69 13.76
CA TYR A 16 -1.85 -4.51 13.93
C TYR A 16 -0.51 -4.86 14.57
N ALA A 17 0.49 -4.05 14.27
CA ALA A 17 1.79 -4.11 14.91
C ALA A 17 2.40 -2.70 15.00
N LYS A 18 2.94 -2.36 16.15
CA LYS A 18 3.73 -1.15 16.36
C LYS A 18 5.20 -1.51 16.36
N ILE A 19 5.97 -0.83 15.52
CA ILE A 19 7.41 -1.02 15.37
C ILE A 19 8.12 0.28 15.65
N THR A 20 9.18 0.21 16.45
CA THR A 20 10.08 1.34 16.73
C THR A 20 11.46 1.02 16.20
N LYS A 21 12.06 2.00 15.55
CA LYS A 21 13.46 1.92 15.10
C LYS A 21 14.36 2.59 16.13
N GLU A 22 15.28 1.82 16.69
CA GLU A 22 16.32 2.29 17.61
C GLU A 22 17.69 2.03 17.00
N LYS A 23 18.37 3.08 16.52
CA LYS A 23 19.65 2.98 15.81
C LYS A 23 19.50 2.05 14.59
N ASP A 24 20.13 0.88 14.64
CA ASP A 24 20.10 -0.11 13.56
C ASP A 24 19.15 -1.27 13.82
N ASP A 25 18.46 -1.27 14.96
CA ASP A 25 17.55 -2.32 15.37
C ASP A 25 16.08 -1.92 15.19
N LEU A 26 15.26 -2.92 14.86
CA LEU A 26 13.81 -2.80 14.84
C LEU A 26 13.23 -3.58 16.02
N LYS A 27 12.38 -2.92 16.79
CA LYS A 27 11.70 -3.50 17.94
C LYS A 27 10.20 -3.52 17.71
N VAL A 28 9.56 -4.65 17.97
CA VAL A 28 8.10 -4.76 18.00
C VAL A 28 7.63 -4.39 19.39
N ASP A 29 6.94 -3.25 19.52
CA ASP A 29 6.45 -2.75 20.81
C ASP A 29 5.11 -3.34 21.19
N ALA A 30 4.24 -3.56 20.20
CA ALA A 30 2.91 -4.12 20.41
C ALA A 30 2.43 -4.78 19.14
N PHE A 31 1.59 -5.78 19.27
CA PHE A 31 0.89 -6.40 18.15
C PHE A 31 -0.38 -7.09 18.64
N GLY A 32 -1.32 -7.32 17.74
CA GLY A 32 -2.54 -8.02 18.10
C GLY A 32 -3.51 -8.17 16.93
N ILE A 33 -4.64 -8.77 17.25
CA ILE A 33 -5.77 -8.97 16.36
C ILE A 33 -7.03 -8.55 17.10
N LYS A 34 -7.90 -7.79 16.44
CA LYS A 34 -9.21 -7.41 16.96
C LYS A 34 -10.29 -7.74 15.95
N ILE A 35 -11.40 -8.29 16.44
CA ILE A 35 -12.64 -8.40 15.69
C ILE A 35 -13.36 -7.06 15.79
N TYR A 36 -13.83 -6.51 14.67
CA TYR A 36 -14.53 -5.23 14.68
C TYR A 36 -15.95 -5.33 14.12
N SER A 37 -16.83 -4.52 14.65
CA SER A 37 -18.14 -4.20 14.10
C SER A 37 -18.20 -2.72 13.67
N ASP A 38 -17.53 -1.85 14.40
CA ASP A 38 -17.31 -0.44 14.06
C ASP A 38 -15.82 -0.23 13.80
N LEU A 39 -15.47 -0.01 12.53
CA LEU A 39 -14.08 0.11 12.10
C LEU A 39 -13.39 1.32 12.74
N LEU A 40 -14.03 2.49 12.71
CA LEU A 40 -13.45 3.73 13.26
C LEU A 40 -13.18 3.60 14.76
N GLN A 41 -14.14 3.08 15.51
CA GLN A 41 -14.00 2.88 16.95
C GLN A 41 -12.86 1.91 17.29
N THR A 42 -12.74 0.83 16.54
CA THR A 42 -11.67 -0.16 16.76
C THR A 42 -10.30 0.41 16.41
N ILE A 43 -10.19 1.20 15.35
CA ILE A 43 -8.95 1.91 15.01
C ILE A 43 -8.57 2.89 16.13
N ASP A 44 -9.51 3.67 16.64
CA ASP A 44 -9.27 4.58 17.76
C ASP A 44 -8.79 3.84 19.01
N GLN A 45 -9.35 2.68 19.29
CA GLN A 45 -8.94 1.82 20.38
C GLN A 45 -7.49 1.32 20.20
N ILE A 46 -7.13 0.86 19.01
CA ILE A 46 -5.78 0.40 18.70
C ILE A 46 -4.77 1.54 18.85
N VAL A 47 -5.06 2.72 18.31
CA VAL A 47 -4.21 3.90 18.42
C VAL A 47 -3.99 4.30 19.89
N SER A 48 -5.05 4.26 20.70
CA SER A 48 -4.99 4.51 22.15
C SER A 48 -4.15 3.48 22.90
N GLU A 49 -4.43 2.20 22.70
CA GLU A 49 -3.74 1.10 23.41
C GLU A 49 -2.25 1.03 23.07
N THR A 50 -1.87 1.39 21.84
CA THR A 50 -0.48 1.38 21.39
C THR A 50 0.23 2.72 21.56
N PHE A 51 -0.46 3.74 22.09
CA PHE A 51 0.08 5.09 22.23
C PHE A 51 0.64 5.67 20.91
N SER A 52 -0.10 5.46 19.82
CA SER A 52 0.35 5.77 18.45
C SER A 52 -0.19 7.09 17.90
N PHE A 53 -0.58 8.03 18.75
CA PHE A 53 -1.20 9.31 18.35
C PHE A 53 -0.33 10.19 17.45
N LYS A 54 0.99 10.04 17.56
CA LYS A 54 1.97 10.81 16.78
C LYS A 54 2.77 9.96 15.81
N ASP A 55 2.46 8.69 15.72
CA ASP A 55 3.18 7.76 14.87
C ASP A 55 2.70 7.85 13.42
N GLN A 56 3.57 7.50 12.50
CA GLN A 56 3.16 7.23 11.14
C GLN A 56 2.29 5.98 11.12
N ILE A 57 1.15 6.05 10.45
CA ILE A 57 0.25 4.90 10.29
C ILE A 57 0.32 4.39 8.85
N SER A 58 0.52 3.09 8.71
CA SER A 58 0.48 2.39 7.43
C SER A 58 -0.71 1.45 7.42
N VAL A 59 -1.52 1.50 6.37
CA VAL A 59 -2.71 0.69 6.22
C VAL A 59 -2.74 0.03 4.85
N ASN A 60 -3.30 -1.19 4.77
CA ASN A 60 -3.48 -1.88 3.51
C ASN A 60 -4.64 -1.29 2.70
N ILE A 61 -4.59 -1.52 1.40
CA ILE A 61 -5.73 -1.36 0.51
C ILE A 61 -6.37 -2.73 0.25
N THR A 62 -7.65 -2.73 -0.10
CA THR A 62 -8.42 -3.94 -0.41
C THR A 62 -8.90 -3.91 -1.85
N ASP A 63 -9.06 -5.07 -2.44
CA ASP A 63 -9.56 -5.23 -3.83
C ASP A 63 -8.69 -4.51 -4.88
N GLU A 64 -7.41 -4.36 -4.58
CA GLU A 64 -6.45 -3.76 -5.51
C GLU A 64 -6.31 -4.59 -6.78
N MET A 65 -6.12 -3.89 -7.88
CA MET A 65 -5.73 -4.49 -9.15
C MET A 65 -4.21 -4.47 -9.25
N TYR A 66 -3.61 -5.59 -9.57
CA TYR A 66 -2.16 -5.65 -9.78
C TYR A 66 -1.83 -6.44 -11.05
N ASP A 67 -0.70 -6.10 -11.64
CA ASP A 67 -0.19 -6.78 -12.83
C ASP A 67 1.33 -6.78 -12.82
N TYR A 68 1.90 -7.76 -13.50
CA TYR A 68 3.34 -7.86 -13.72
C TYR A 68 3.65 -7.51 -15.17
N LEU A 69 4.56 -6.57 -15.36
CA LEU A 69 5.00 -6.15 -16.67
C LEU A 69 6.48 -6.49 -16.85
N TYR A 70 6.84 -6.90 -18.05
CA TYR A 70 8.23 -7.16 -18.41
C TYR A 70 8.67 -6.13 -19.44
N MET A 71 9.65 -5.32 -19.08
CA MET A 71 10.16 -4.23 -19.89
C MET A 71 11.61 -4.46 -20.27
N SER A 72 12.06 -3.87 -21.37
CA SER A 72 13.47 -3.91 -21.77
C SER A 72 14.35 -3.18 -20.78
N ASP A 73 15.49 -3.77 -20.43
CA ASP A 73 16.51 -3.15 -19.58
C ASP A 73 17.25 -1.98 -20.28
N LEU A 74 17.07 -1.84 -21.58
CA LEU A 74 17.66 -0.76 -22.39
C LEU A 74 16.89 0.56 -22.28
N LEU A 75 15.72 0.55 -21.67
CA LEU A 75 14.91 1.76 -21.47
C LEU A 75 15.54 2.68 -20.41
N SER A 76 15.61 3.98 -20.70
CA SER A 76 15.91 4.98 -19.68
C SER A 76 14.80 5.03 -18.63
N LYS A 77 15.07 5.61 -17.45
CA LYS A 77 14.04 5.76 -16.40
C LYS A 77 12.81 6.50 -16.91
N LYS A 78 13.01 7.54 -17.74
CA LYS A 78 11.91 8.32 -18.30
C LYS A 78 11.08 7.49 -19.29
N ASP A 79 11.74 6.75 -20.16
CA ASP A 79 11.07 5.91 -21.16
C ASP A 79 10.37 4.72 -20.51
N LEU A 80 10.97 4.16 -19.46
CA LEU A 80 10.35 3.10 -18.66
C LEU A 80 9.05 3.57 -18.01
N ALA A 81 9.07 4.73 -17.36
CA ALA A 81 7.88 5.30 -16.74
C ALA A 81 6.76 5.53 -17.76
N LYS A 82 7.10 6.07 -18.93
CA LYS A 82 6.15 6.29 -20.03
C LYS A 82 5.60 4.99 -20.61
N ALA A 83 6.44 3.98 -20.74
CA ALA A 83 6.01 2.66 -21.21
C ALA A 83 5.05 2.00 -20.24
N ILE A 84 5.31 2.09 -18.93
CA ILE A 84 4.43 1.57 -17.88
C ILE A 84 3.08 2.29 -17.92
N GLU A 85 3.07 3.61 -18.04
CA GLU A 85 1.84 4.40 -18.18
C GLU A 85 1.01 3.98 -19.38
N THR A 86 1.64 3.79 -20.54
CA THR A 86 0.99 3.36 -21.78
C THR A 86 0.37 1.96 -21.63
N GLU A 87 1.09 1.03 -21.04
CA GLU A 87 0.57 -0.33 -20.76
C GLU A 87 -0.60 -0.29 -19.78
N PHE A 88 -0.52 0.56 -18.77
CA PHE A 88 -1.61 0.74 -17.82
C PHE A 88 -2.88 1.31 -18.48
N GLU A 89 -2.74 2.31 -19.33
CA GLU A 89 -3.85 2.87 -20.09
C GLU A 89 -4.51 1.82 -21.00
N SER A 90 -3.69 1.00 -21.68
CA SER A 90 -4.17 -0.11 -22.50
C SER A 90 -4.94 -1.15 -21.67
N LEU A 91 -4.46 -1.49 -20.50
CA LEU A 91 -5.13 -2.40 -19.57
C LEU A 91 -6.46 -1.83 -19.09
N CYS A 92 -6.52 -0.54 -18.81
CA CYS A 92 -7.76 0.15 -18.42
C CYS A 92 -8.81 0.11 -19.55
N VAL A 93 -8.40 0.30 -20.79
CA VAL A 93 -9.27 0.19 -21.95
C VAL A 93 -9.82 -1.22 -22.08
N GLU A 94 -8.95 -2.23 -22.00
CA GLU A 94 -9.34 -3.65 -22.08
C GLU A 94 -10.36 -4.04 -21.00
N LYS A 95 -10.15 -3.61 -19.77
CA LYS A 95 -11.00 -3.92 -18.61
C LYS A 95 -12.14 -2.93 -18.40
N GLN A 96 -12.27 -1.92 -19.25
CA GLN A 96 -13.29 -0.88 -19.15
C GLN A 96 -13.23 -0.06 -17.85
N TYR A 97 -12.02 0.18 -17.35
CA TYR A 97 -11.77 1.07 -16.22
C TYR A 97 -11.45 2.48 -16.69
N ASN A 98 -11.85 3.47 -15.89
CA ASN A 98 -11.45 4.86 -16.10
C ASN A 98 -10.10 5.10 -15.39
N PRO A 99 -8.98 5.35 -16.13
CA PRO A 99 -7.68 5.54 -15.52
C PRO A 99 -7.61 6.77 -14.60
N ASN A 100 -8.44 7.79 -14.83
CA ASN A 100 -8.50 8.97 -13.99
C ASN A 100 -9.15 8.72 -12.61
N ALA A 101 -9.92 7.64 -12.48
CA ALA A 101 -10.54 7.24 -11.22
C ALA A 101 -9.63 6.32 -10.38
N LEU A 102 -8.46 5.97 -10.90
CA LEU A 102 -7.52 5.05 -10.25
C LEU A 102 -6.27 5.78 -9.76
N GLU A 103 -5.85 5.44 -8.56
CA GLU A 103 -4.52 5.74 -8.06
C GLU A 103 -3.63 4.55 -8.33
N SER A 104 -2.47 4.77 -8.93
CA SER A 104 -1.57 3.68 -9.28
C SER A 104 -0.13 3.96 -8.86
N ARG A 105 0.59 2.90 -8.57
CA ARG A 105 2.02 2.92 -8.25
C ARG A 105 2.69 1.72 -8.89
N TYR A 106 3.96 1.83 -9.17
CA TYR A 106 4.75 0.71 -9.64
C TYR A 106 6.06 0.59 -8.87
N ALA A 107 6.60 -0.62 -8.87
CA ALA A 107 7.92 -0.90 -8.34
C ALA A 107 8.65 -1.86 -9.27
N ILE A 108 9.97 -1.67 -9.37
CA ILE A 108 10.84 -2.58 -10.10
C ILE A 108 11.19 -3.73 -9.16
N VAL A 109 10.95 -4.95 -9.63
CA VAL A 109 11.26 -6.18 -8.91
C VAL A 109 12.47 -6.82 -9.58
N ASN A 110 13.50 -7.12 -8.81
CA ASN A 110 14.67 -7.83 -9.32
C ASN A 110 14.28 -9.27 -9.67
N ASP A 111 14.30 -9.59 -10.96
CA ASP A 111 14.16 -10.95 -11.43
C ASP A 111 15.55 -11.47 -11.84
N GLN A 112 16.08 -12.40 -11.05
CA GLN A 112 17.40 -12.98 -11.32
C GLN A 112 17.41 -13.95 -12.51
N ASN A 113 16.24 -14.35 -13.00
CA ASN A 113 16.10 -15.35 -14.04
C ASN A 113 16.24 -14.79 -15.46
N ASP A 114 16.00 -13.50 -15.66
CA ASP A 114 16.11 -12.83 -16.96
C ASP A 114 16.81 -11.48 -16.79
N LYS A 115 18.09 -11.43 -17.22
CA LYS A 115 18.91 -10.20 -17.12
C LYS A 115 18.59 -9.17 -18.19
N ALA A 116 17.91 -9.56 -19.26
CA ALA A 116 17.58 -8.67 -20.40
C ALA A 116 16.23 -7.94 -20.19
N LYS A 117 15.48 -8.28 -19.16
CA LYS A 117 14.15 -7.70 -18.88
C LYS A 117 14.05 -7.20 -17.45
N ILE A 118 13.40 -6.06 -17.31
CA ILE A 118 13.02 -5.50 -16.01
C ILE A 118 11.62 -6.01 -15.69
N LYS A 119 11.44 -6.65 -14.55
CA LYS A 119 10.13 -7.01 -14.03
C LYS A 119 9.56 -5.86 -13.20
N VAL A 120 8.37 -5.43 -13.55
CA VAL A 120 7.66 -4.36 -12.87
C VAL A 120 6.37 -4.91 -12.28
N ILE A 121 6.13 -4.65 -11.01
CA ILE A 121 4.80 -4.82 -10.41
C ILE A 121 4.07 -3.48 -10.43
N HIS A 122 2.87 -3.47 -10.98
CA HIS A 122 2.01 -2.31 -11.05
C HIS A 122 0.75 -2.55 -10.25
N VAL A 123 0.42 -1.65 -9.35
CA VAL A 123 -0.74 -1.76 -8.45
C VAL A 123 -1.62 -0.54 -8.63
N ALA A 124 -2.92 -0.75 -8.73
CA ALA A 124 -3.90 0.31 -8.84
C ALA A 124 -5.12 0.04 -7.96
N GLU A 125 -5.71 1.09 -7.43
CA GLU A 125 -6.94 1.03 -6.65
C GLU A 125 -7.79 2.27 -6.94
N ASN A 126 -9.10 2.11 -6.80
CA ASN A 126 -10.05 3.20 -6.94
C ASN A 126 -9.79 4.30 -5.91
N LYS A 127 -9.65 5.55 -6.37
CA LYS A 127 -9.38 6.71 -5.51
C LYS A 127 -10.43 6.90 -4.41
N MET A 128 -11.69 6.61 -4.70
CA MET A 128 -12.77 6.71 -3.70
C MET A 128 -12.60 5.68 -2.59
N LYS A 129 -12.21 4.44 -2.91
CA LYS A 129 -11.93 3.40 -1.90
C LYS A 129 -10.75 3.78 -1.02
N ILE A 130 -9.67 4.28 -1.60
CA ILE A 130 -8.51 4.76 -0.84
C ILE A 130 -8.92 5.88 0.12
N ASN A 131 -9.67 6.86 -0.36
CA ASN A 131 -10.15 7.98 0.47
C ASN A 131 -11.07 7.51 1.59
N GLN A 132 -11.95 6.55 1.35
CA GLN A 132 -12.80 5.98 2.38
C GLN A 132 -12.01 5.30 3.49
N ILE A 133 -10.94 4.59 3.14
CA ILE A 133 -10.03 3.98 4.11
C ILE A 133 -9.31 5.07 4.91
N LEU A 134 -8.76 6.08 4.23
CA LEU A 134 -7.99 7.15 4.86
C LEU A 134 -8.82 8.05 5.79
N GLN A 135 -10.13 8.21 5.54
CA GLN A 135 -11.03 8.96 6.41
C GLN A 135 -11.08 8.39 7.84
N ASN A 136 -10.89 7.09 8.01
CA ASN A 136 -10.82 6.48 9.34
C ASN A 136 -9.59 6.91 10.14
N PHE A 137 -8.60 7.53 9.50
CA PHE A 137 -7.34 7.97 10.10
C PHE A 137 -7.21 9.49 10.17
N ASP A 138 -8.25 10.24 9.81
CA ASP A 138 -8.25 11.71 9.91
C ASP A 138 -8.04 12.15 11.37
N GLY A 139 -7.10 13.08 11.55
CA GLY A 139 -6.76 13.61 12.88
C GLY A 139 -5.92 12.68 13.77
N LYS A 140 -5.48 11.52 13.27
CA LYS A 140 -4.70 10.52 14.03
C LYS A 140 -3.20 10.54 13.74
N ARG A 141 -2.70 11.58 13.13
CA ARG A 141 -1.26 11.74 12.80
C ARG A 141 -0.48 12.41 13.91
#